data_8704f8466282a66ea0f5381028abc46e
#
_entry.id   8704f8466282a66ea0f5381028abc46e
#
_cell.length_a   1.000
_cell.length_b   1.000
_cell.length_c   1.000
_cell.angle_alpha   90.00
_cell.angle_beta   90.00
_cell.angle_gamma   90.00
#
_symmetry.space_group_name_H-M   'P 1'
#
loop_
_entity.id
_entity.type
_entity.pdbx_description
1 polymer ?
#
loop_
_entity_poly.entity_id
_entity_poly.type
_entity_poly.pdbx_seq_one_letter_code
_entity_poly.pdbx_strand_id
1 'polypeptide(L)'
;MAKAPKQAPHWMVLVQVAHAAEANAQELIIDAEALLAAGRWPSAYALAVLAHEEFGKALMAMAFVTASPEARQAGRLRELTAGHFRKLLSTFQHEAMVGGPDWNPEQARKANERKQRAFYVDWADDGSLLLPSEIGEDEARAQVDSVRKTVFSPGLRSIPFWL
;
A
#
# COMPACT_ATOMS: atom_id res chain seq x y z
N MET A 1 19.62 13.52 -38.88
CA MET A 1 19.23 13.90 -37.51
C MET A 1 18.19 12.88 -37.00
N ALA A 2 18.54 12.01 -36.04
CA ALA A 2 17.60 11.09 -35.44
C ALA A 2 16.59 11.91 -34.62
N LYS A 3 15.27 11.72 -34.88
CA LYS A 3 14.19 12.30 -34.07
C LYS A 3 14.33 11.79 -32.64
N ALA A 4 14.41 12.69 -31.67
CA ALA A 4 14.34 12.30 -30.25
C ALA A 4 13.12 11.40 -30.02
N PRO A 5 13.25 10.30 -29.22
CA PRO A 5 12.13 9.43 -28.94
C PRO A 5 11.00 10.27 -28.34
N LYS A 6 9.79 10.13 -28.88
CA LYS A 6 8.60 10.79 -28.31
C LYS A 6 8.46 10.32 -26.87
N GLN A 7 8.49 11.24 -25.93
CA GLN A 7 8.18 10.93 -24.53
C GLN A 7 6.81 10.25 -24.44
N ALA A 8 6.74 9.15 -23.69
CA ALA A 8 5.46 8.48 -23.46
C ALA A 8 4.46 9.45 -22.81
N PRO A 9 3.18 9.41 -23.19
CA PRO A 9 2.16 10.22 -22.56
C PRO A 9 2.13 9.99 -21.03
N HIS A 10 1.93 11.04 -20.26
CA HIS A 10 1.93 10.96 -18.79
C HIS A 10 0.99 9.87 -18.22
N TRP A 11 -0.17 9.65 -18.83
CA TRP A 11 -1.10 8.61 -18.41
C TRP A 11 -0.52 7.19 -18.58
N MET A 12 0.31 6.91 -19.58
CA MET A 12 0.99 5.62 -19.74
C MET A 12 1.97 5.37 -18.59
N VAL A 13 2.66 6.40 -18.12
CA VAL A 13 3.55 6.30 -16.95
C VAL A 13 2.73 5.97 -15.69
N LEU A 14 1.55 6.57 -15.53
CA LEU A 14 0.66 6.29 -14.41
C LEU A 14 0.15 4.83 -14.42
N VAL A 15 -0.20 4.31 -15.60
CA VAL A 15 -0.56 2.89 -15.76
C VAL A 15 0.61 1.99 -15.38
N GLN A 16 1.81 2.29 -15.84
CA GLN A 16 3.02 1.52 -15.47
C GLN A 16 3.29 1.56 -13.96
N VAL A 17 3.12 2.73 -13.34
CA VAL A 17 3.25 2.87 -11.87
C VAL A 17 2.20 2.01 -11.15
N ALA A 18 0.95 2.01 -11.61
CA ALA A 18 -0.10 1.20 -11.00
C ALA A 18 0.23 -0.28 -11.04
N HIS A 19 0.62 -0.81 -12.21
CA HIS A 19 1.00 -2.23 -12.34
C HIS A 19 2.24 -2.60 -11.54
N ALA A 20 3.28 -1.75 -11.57
CA ALA A 20 4.48 -2.01 -10.82
C ALA A 20 4.22 -1.99 -9.30
N ALA A 21 3.38 -1.08 -8.83
CA ALA A 21 3.00 -1.00 -7.41
C ALA A 21 2.11 -2.19 -6.99
N GLU A 22 1.18 -2.63 -7.85
CA GLU A 22 0.39 -3.84 -7.60
C GLU A 22 1.27 -5.09 -7.52
N ALA A 23 2.18 -5.27 -8.48
CA ALA A 23 3.12 -6.39 -8.49
C ALA A 23 4.01 -6.39 -7.23
N ASN A 24 4.55 -5.22 -6.86
CA ASN A 24 5.35 -5.07 -5.64
C ASN A 24 4.52 -5.39 -4.38
N ALA A 25 3.26 -5.00 -4.33
CA ALA A 25 2.37 -5.35 -3.21
C ALA A 25 2.18 -6.88 -3.09
N GLN A 26 2.05 -7.58 -4.22
CA GLN A 26 1.92 -9.04 -4.24
C GLN A 26 3.21 -9.74 -3.77
N GLU A 27 4.38 -9.27 -4.18
CA GLU A 27 5.67 -9.80 -3.71
C GLU A 27 5.86 -9.56 -2.22
N LEU A 28 5.60 -8.34 -1.73
CA LEU A 28 5.71 -7.99 -0.32
C LEU A 28 4.81 -8.85 0.59
N ILE A 29 3.58 -9.19 0.15
CA ILE A 29 2.70 -10.03 0.95
C ILE A 29 3.16 -11.50 0.97
N ILE A 30 3.72 -12.00 -0.12
CA ILE A 30 4.34 -13.33 -0.17
C ILE A 30 5.54 -13.41 0.79
N ASP A 31 6.38 -12.38 0.81
CA ASP A 31 7.50 -12.29 1.75
C ASP A 31 7.02 -12.19 3.20
N ALA A 32 5.93 -11.45 3.46
CA ALA A 32 5.31 -11.36 4.78
C ALA A 32 4.80 -12.73 5.26
N GLU A 33 4.19 -13.53 4.38
CA GLU A 33 3.76 -14.91 4.68
C GLU A 33 4.95 -15.81 5.05
N ALA A 34 6.06 -15.70 4.33
CA ALA A 34 7.28 -16.46 4.61
C ALA A 34 7.87 -16.08 5.98
N LEU A 35 7.89 -14.77 6.31
CA LEU A 35 8.34 -14.30 7.62
C LEU A 35 7.40 -14.73 8.76
N LEU A 36 6.09 -14.73 8.53
CA LEU A 36 5.10 -15.21 9.48
C LEU A 36 5.33 -16.69 9.79
N ALA A 37 5.54 -17.52 8.77
CA ALA A 37 5.85 -18.93 8.93
C ALA A 37 7.17 -19.18 9.64
N ALA A 38 8.15 -18.27 9.53
CA ALA A 38 9.42 -18.32 10.22
C ALA A 38 9.38 -17.76 11.66
N GLY A 39 8.21 -17.38 12.18
CA GLY A 39 8.06 -16.81 13.54
C GLY A 39 8.60 -15.37 13.66
N ARG A 40 8.84 -14.69 12.55
CA ARG A 40 9.34 -13.30 12.53
C ARG A 40 8.18 -12.30 12.46
N TRP A 41 7.32 -12.35 13.45
CA TRP A 41 6.03 -11.66 13.47
C TRP A 41 6.09 -10.15 13.25
N PRO A 42 6.99 -9.39 13.92
CA PRO A 42 7.09 -7.94 13.67
C PRO A 42 7.43 -7.61 12.21
N SER A 43 8.39 -8.34 11.63
CA SER A 43 8.80 -8.15 10.24
C SER A 43 7.67 -8.52 9.27
N ALA A 44 6.94 -9.61 9.54
CA ALA A 44 5.77 -10.02 8.76
C ALA A 44 4.68 -8.94 8.77
N TYR A 45 4.34 -8.41 9.95
CA TYR A 45 3.40 -7.31 10.10
C TYR A 45 3.81 -6.08 9.28
N ALA A 46 5.07 -5.67 9.44
CA ALA A 46 5.59 -4.48 8.75
C ALA A 46 5.55 -4.61 7.23
N LEU A 47 5.95 -5.77 6.68
CA LEU A 47 5.86 -6.02 5.24
C LEU A 47 4.42 -6.07 4.74
N ALA A 48 3.49 -6.64 5.50
CA ALA A 48 2.07 -6.62 5.15
C ALA A 48 1.54 -5.19 5.06
N VAL A 49 1.89 -4.30 6.00
CA VAL A 49 1.50 -2.88 5.91
C VAL A 49 2.15 -2.19 4.71
N LEU A 50 3.40 -2.49 4.38
CA LEU A 50 4.05 -1.96 3.17
C LEU A 50 3.35 -2.45 1.88
N ALA A 51 2.94 -3.73 1.84
CA ALA A 51 2.14 -4.26 0.73
C ALA A 51 0.81 -3.50 0.58
N HIS A 52 0.15 -3.20 1.69
CA HIS A 52 -1.08 -2.40 1.72
C HIS A 52 -0.86 -0.97 1.19
N GLU A 53 0.26 -0.34 1.53
CA GLU A 53 0.65 0.98 1.00
C GLU A 53 0.94 0.95 -0.50
N GLU A 54 1.64 -0.07 -1.01
CA GLU A 54 1.93 -0.20 -2.44
C GLU A 54 0.64 -0.44 -3.23
N PHE A 55 -0.29 -1.25 -2.70
CA PHE A 55 -1.61 -1.40 -3.29
C PHE A 55 -2.38 -0.07 -3.32
N GLY A 56 -2.36 0.70 -2.24
CA GLY A 56 -2.94 2.05 -2.20
C GLY A 56 -2.33 3.01 -3.24
N LYS A 57 -1.01 2.90 -3.48
CA LYS A 57 -0.36 3.64 -4.56
C LYS A 57 -0.89 3.24 -5.94
N ALA A 58 -1.09 1.94 -6.17
CA ALA A 58 -1.67 1.44 -7.41
C ALA A 58 -3.08 2.00 -7.64
N LEU A 59 -3.94 1.97 -6.61
CA LEU A 59 -5.29 2.57 -6.65
C LEU A 59 -5.25 4.06 -6.97
N MET A 60 -4.37 4.82 -6.32
CA MET A 60 -4.21 6.26 -6.58
C MET A 60 -3.73 6.51 -8.01
N ALA A 61 -2.78 5.74 -8.52
CA ALA A 61 -2.30 5.88 -9.89
C ALA A 61 -3.41 5.62 -10.91
N MET A 62 -4.23 4.59 -10.71
CA MET A 62 -5.40 4.31 -11.56
C MET A 62 -6.45 5.41 -11.47
N ALA A 63 -6.75 5.93 -10.28
CA ALA A 63 -7.66 7.06 -10.12
C ALA A 63 -7.18 8.30 -10.92
N PHE A 64 -5.86 8.55 -10.98
CA PHE A 64 -5.29 9.61 -11.80
C PHE A 64 -5.43 9.35 -13.31
N VAL A 65 -5.37 8.09 -13.76
CA VAL A 65 -5.59 7.75 -15.18
C VAL A 65 -7.02 8.08 -15.61
N THR A 66 -8.00 7.86 -14.74
CA THR A 66 -9.42 8.11 -15.00
C THR A 66 -9.84 9.57 -14.72
N ALA A 67 -9.00 10.35 -14.06
CA ALA A 67 -9.27 11.74 -13.72
C ALA A 67 -9.14 12.68 -14.94
N SER A 68 -9.42 13.97 -14.73
CA SER A 68 -9.29 15.01 -15.77
C SER A 68 -7.86 15.09 -16.32
N PRO A 69 -7.67 15.61 -17.55
CA PRO A 69 -6.34 15.79 -18.14
C PRO A 69 -5.38 16.57 -17.24
N GLU A 70 -5.87 17.56 -16.51
CA GLU A 70 -5.08 18.41 -15.60
C GLU A 70 -4.62 17.61 -14.37
N ALA A 71 -5.44 16.66 -13.89
CA ALA A 71 -5.09 15.80 -12.77
C ALA A 71 -4.08 14.70 -13.16
N ARG A 72 -3.94 14.38 -14.44
CA ARG A 72 -3.05 13.32 -14.97
C ARG A 72 -1.55 13.68 -14.96
N GLN A 73 -1.14 14.67 -14.19
CA GLN A 73 0.27 15.04 -14.08
C GLN A 73 1.01 14.10 -13.14
N ALA A 74 1.99 13.36 -13.65
CA ALA A 74 2.79 12.41 -12.88
C ALA A 74 3.49 13.04 -11.65
N GLY A 75 3.86 14.33 -11.71
CA GLY A 75 4.40 15.07 -10.57
C GLY A 75 3.42 15.16 -9.39
N ARG A 76 2.14 15.38 -9.67
CA ARG A 76 1.10 15.46 -8.65
C ARG A 76 0.84 14.11 -7.97
N LEU A 77 0.91 12.99 -8.72
CA LEU A 77 0.85 11.66 -8.11
C LEU A 77 2.00 11.47 -7.12
N ARG A 78 3.24 11.85 -7.48
CA ARG A 78 4.41 11.74 -6.61
C ARG A 78 4.20 12.49 -5.29
N GLU A 79 3.64 13.69 -5.33
CA GLU A 79 3.31 14.47 -4.11
C GLU A 79 2.26 13.75 -3.25
N LEU A 80 1.21 13.20 -3.86
CA LEU A 80 0.14 12.53 -3.14
C LEU A 80 0.57 11.18 -2.56
N THR A 81 1.45 10.46 -3.24
CA THR A 81 1.95 9.14 -2.78
C THR A 81 3.19 9.23 -1.89
N ALA A 82 3.71 10.43 -1.62
CA ALA A 82 4.88 10.61 -0.75
C ALA A 82 4.62 10.19 0.71
N GLY A 83 3.37 10.33 1.19
CA GLY A 83 3.01 10.00 2.58
C GLY A 83 2.45 8.59 2.74
N HIS A 84 2.96 7.82 3.69
CA HIS A 84 2.44 6.49 4.06
C HIS A 84 0.95 6.50 4.40
N PHE A 85 0.52 7.48 5.20
CA PHE A 85 -0.86 7.65 5.63
C PHE A 85 -1.85 7.72 4.45
N ARG A 86 -1.53 8.50 3.40
CA ARG A 86 -2.43 8.68 2.25
C ARG A 86 -2.60 7.39 1.45
N LYS A 87 -1.54 6.61 1.31
CA LYS A 87 -1.58 5.31 0.63
C LYS A 87 -2.47 4.32 1.38
N LEU A 88 -2.29 4.20 2.68
CA LEU A 88 -3.13 3.37 3.55
C LEU A 88 -4.59 3.84 3.52
N LEU A 89 -4.82 5.15 3.58
CA LEU A 89 -6.16 5.71 3.51
C LEU A 89 -6.87 5.32 2.20
N SER A 90 -6.16 5.39 1.07
CA SER A 90 -6.71 4.99 -0.23
C SER A 90 -7.11 3.51 -0.26
N THR A 91 -6.33 2.63 0.37
CA THR A 91 -6.64 1.21 0.42
C THR A 91 -7.85 0.92 1.31
N PHE A 92 -7.91 1.50 2.51
CA PHE A 92 -9.08 1.33 3.39
C PHE A 92 -10.37 1.88 2.78
N GLN A 93 -10.30 2.99 2.05
CA GLN A 93 -11.44 3.51 1.28
C GLN A 93 -11.90 2.51 0.21
N HIS A 94 -10.96 1.91 -0.51
CA HIS A 94 -11.26 0.89 -1.51
C HIS A 94 -11.90 -0.34 -0.87
N GLU A 95 -11.35 -0.84 0.24
CA GLU A 95 -11.89 -1.98 0.97
C GLU A 95 -13.36 -1.74 1.37
N ALA A 96 -13.68 -0.58 1.91
CA ALA A 96 -15.06 -0.23 2.26
C ALA A 96 -15.99 -0.18 1.04
N MET A 97 -15.50 0.34 -0.10
CA MET A 97 -16.30 0.39 -1.34
C MET A 97 -16.59 -1.00 -1.93
N VAL A 98 -15.74 -2.00 -1.68
CA VAL A 98 -15.93 -3.38 -2.18
C VAL A 98 -16.55 -4.31 -1.14
N GLY A 99 -17.19 -3.76 -0.10
CA GLY A 99 -17.93 -4.52 0.92
C GLY A 99 -17.09 -4.94 2.13
N GLY A 100 -15.91 -4.35 2.31
CA GLY A 100 -15.14 -4.46 3.54
C GLY A 100 -15.73 -3.65 4.70
N PRO A 101 -15.06 -3.62 5.85
CA PRO A 101 -15.49 -2.85 7.00
C PRO A 101 -15.51 -1.35 6.71
N ASP A 102 -16.35 -0.62 7.43
CA ASP A 102 -16.37 0.85 7.36
C ASP A 102 -14.99 1.40 7.67
N TRP A 103 -14.50 2.25 6.77
CA TRP A 103 -13.20 2.87 6.94
C TRP A 103 -13.28 4.13 7.79
N ASN A 104 -12.20 4.41 8.52
CA ASN A 104 -11.96 5.73 9.08
C ASN A 104 -10.46 6.08 9.05
N PRO A 105 -10.09 7.37 9.06
CA PRO A 105 -8.69 7.81 9.01
C PRO A 105 -7.84 7.26 10.16
N GLU A 106 -8.44 6.95 11.28
CA GLU A 106 -7.78 6.42 12.46
C GLU A 106 -7.17 5.04 12.22
N GLN A 107 -7.80 4.20 11.38
CA GLN A 107 -7.25 2.90 10.99
C GLN A 107 -5.93 3.07 10.23
N ALA A 108 -5.88 3.99 9.28
CA ALA A 108 -4.65 4.28 8.53
C ALA A 108 -3.53 4.83 9.43
N ARG A 109 -3.88 5.70 10.40
CA ARG A 109 -2.92 6.23 11.37
C ARG A 109 -2.36 5.11 12.25
N LYS A 110 -3.23 4.28 12.85
CA LYS A 110 -2.84 3.15 13.69
C LYS A 110 -1.97 2.15 12.93
N ALA A 111 -2.33 1.78 11.70
CA ALA A 111 -1.54 0.87 10.88
C ALA A 111 -0.13 1.44 10.62
N ASN A 112 -0.02 2.73 10.30
CA ASN A 112 1.28 3.37 10.08
C ASN A 112 2.12 3.43 11.37
N GLU A 113 1.54 3.80 12.50
CA GLU A 113 2.22 3.83 13.81
C GLU A 113 2.69 2.43 14.21
N ARG A 114 1.83 1.43 14.07
CA ARG A 114 2.15 0.05 14.42
C ARG A 114 3.26 -0.52 13.52
N LYS A 115 3.26 -0.16 12.22
CA LYS A 115 4.36 -0.48 11.30
C LYS A 115 5.69 0.13 11.78
N GLN A 116 5.70 1.39 12.21
CA GLN A 116 6.91 2.02 12.73
C GLN A 116 7.45 1.25 13.95
N ARG A 117 6.58 0.86 14.89
CA ARG A 117 6.95 0.02 16.04
C ARG A 117 7.48 -1.35 15.63
N ALA A 118 6.99 -1.91 14.52
CA ALA A 118 7.48 -3.20 14.02
C ALA A 118 8.92 -3.16 13.48
N PHE A 119 9.38 -2.00 13.04
CA PHE A 119 10.73 -1.82 12.49
C PHE A 119 11.73 -1.25 13.49
N TYR A 120 11.29 -0.39 14.41
CA TYR A 120 12.17 0.44 15.22
C TYR A 120 11.94 0.22 16.70
N VAL A 121 13.03 0.25 17.44
CA VAL A 121 12.99 0.45 18.90
C VAL A 121 12.81 1.94 19.15
N ASP A 122 11.84 2.30 19.96
CA ASP A 122 11.50 3.68 20.30
C ASP A 122 11.13 3.77 21.78
N TRP A 123 10.72 4.94 22.26
CA TRP A 123 10.22 5.14 23.61
C TRP A 123 8.93 5.97 23.59
N ALA A 124 8.04 5.71 24.54
CA ALA A 124 6.84 6.47 24.78
C ALA A 124 7.11 7.72 25.63
N ASP A 125 6.14 8.62 25.69
CA ASP A 125 6.24 9.88 26.47
C ASP A 125 6.46 9.64 27.97
N ASP A 126 6.05 8.48 28.50
CA ASP A 126 6.29 8.04 29.87
C ASP A 126 7.66 7.38 30.10
N GLY A 127 8.49 7.33 29.06
CA GLY A 127 9.83 6.74 29.08
C GLY A 127 9.88 5.21 28.95
N SER A 128 8.74 4.55 28.76
CA SER A 128 8.71 3.12 28.49
C SER A 128 9.25 2.79 27.09
N LEU A 129 9.94 1.63 26.94
CA LEU A 129 10.44 1.18 25.66
C LEU A 129 9.30 0.64 24.81
N LEU A 130 9.31 0.99 23.54
CA LEU A 130 8.45 0.43 22.50
C LEU A 130 9.30 -0.55 21.68
N LEU A 131 8.99 -1.82 21.76
CA LEU A 131 9.78 -2.88 21.15
C LEU A 131 9.04 -3.56 20.00
N PRO A 132 9.75 -3.91 18.90
CA PRO A 132 9.16 -4.72 17.82
C PRO A 132 8.53 -6.02 18.34
N SER A 133 9.13 -6.63 19.38
CA SER A 133 8.65 -7.87 20.00
C SER A 133 7.25 -7.79 20.65
N GLU A 134 6.68 -6.59 20.77
CA GLU A 134 5.28 -6.41 21.21
C GLU A 134 4.26 -6.84 20.15
N ILE A 135 4.67 -7.02 18.90
CA ILE A 135 3.82 -7.57 17.85
C ILE A 135 3.88 -9.08 17.91
N GLY A 136 2.80 -9.70 18.38
CA GLY A 136 2.68 -11.14 18.49
C GLY A 136 2.18 -11.81 17.21
N GLU A 137 2.13 -13.14 17.25
CA GLU A 137 1.73 -13.98 16.12
C GLU A 137 0.31 -13.65 15.63
N ASP A 138 -0.67 -13.59 16.52
CA ASP A 138 -2.07 -13.38 16.15
C ASP A 138 -2.28 -12.04 15.44
N GLU A 139 -1.63 -10.99 15.92
CA GLU A 139 -1.70 -9.67 15.31
C GLU A 139 -1.05 -9.65 13.92
N ALA A 140 0.14 -10.25 13.80
CA ALA A 140 0.85 -10.33 12.52
C ALA A 140 0.06 -11.17 11.50
N ARG A 141 -0.49 -12.30 11.93
CA ARG A 141 -1.32 -13.18 11.12
C ARG A 141 -2.57 -12.47 10.62
N ALA A 142 -3.31 -11.81 11.51
CA ALA A 142 -4.51 -11.06 11.15
C ALA A 142 -4.21 -9.97 10.11
N GLN A 143 -3.09 -9.26 10.26
CA GLN A 143 -2.67 -8.22 9.31
C GLN A 143 -2.30 -8.83 7.95
N VAL A 144 -1.49 -9.89 7.93
CA VAL A 144 -1.07 -10.59 6.69
C VAL A 144 -2.30 -11.12 5.95
N ASP A 145 -3.22 -11.81 6.64
CA ASP A 145 -4.42 -12.39 6.04
C ASP A 145 -5.36 -11.32 5.48
N SER A 146 -5.52 -10.21 6.19
CA SER A 146 -6.34 -9.07 5.75
C SER A 146 -5.77 -8.47 4.46
N VAL A 147 -4.50 -8.11 4.46
CA VAL A 147 -3.85 -7.47 3.31
C VAL A 147 -3.77 -8.41 2.11
N ARG A 148 -3.54 -9.71 2.35
CA ARG A 148 -3.55 -10.71 1.29
C ARG A 148 -4.88 -10.74 0.54
N LYS A 149 -6.00 -10.74 1.28
CA LYS A 149 -7.35 -10.71 0.68
C LYS A 149 -7.54 -9.47 -0.20
N THR A 150 -7.07 -8.31 0.26
CA THR A 150 -7.17 -7.06 -0.49
C THR A 150 -6.31 -7.08 -1.75
N VAL A 151 -5.03 -7.42 -1.63
CA VAL A 151 -4.05 -7.38 -2.73
C VAL A 151 -4.38 -8.40 -3.84
N PHE A 152 -4.91 -9.57 -3.48
CA PHE A 152 -5.31 -10.60 -4.44
C PHE A 152 -6.80 -10.56 -4.82
N SER A 153 -7.54 -9.55 -4.36
CA SER A 153 -8.93 -9.37 -4.80
C SER A 153 -9.01 -9.07 -6.31
N PRO A 154 -10.08 -9.48 -7.00
CA PRO A 154 -10.22 -9.24 -8.44
C PRO A 154 -10.33 -7.76 -8.84
N GLY A 155 -10.39 -6.83 -7.86
CA GLY A 155 -10.83 -5.45 -8.06
C GLY A 155 -10.05 -4.64 -9.09
N LEU A 156 -8.72 -4.67 -9.10
CA LEU A 156 -7.92 -3.94 -10.10
C LEU A 156 -7.84 -4.68 -11.44
N ARG A 157 -7.88 -6.01 -11.43
CA ARG A 157 -7.81 -6.83 -12.65
C ARG A 157 -9.05 -6.75 -13.52
N SER A 158 -10.16 -6.28 -12.97
CA SER A 158 -11.43 -6.13 -13.69
C SER A 158 -11.61 -4.75 -14.35
N ILE A 159 -10.65 -3.84 -14.22
CA ILE A 159 -10.67 -2.59 -14.99
C ILE A 159 -10.16 -2.90 -16.40
N PRO A 160 -11.02 -2.86 -17.44
CA PRO A 160 -10.60 -3.21 -18.79
C PRO A 160 -9.50 -2.29 -19.27
N PHE A 161 -8.44 -2.87 -19.83
CA PHE A 161 -7.29 -2.18 -20.42
C PHE A 161 -7.61 -1.30 -21.66
N TRP A 162 -8.89 -1.09 -21.98
CA TRP A 162 -9.36 -0.56 -23.25
C TRP A 162 -9.99 0.84 -23.17
N LEU A 163 -9.60 1.64 -22.20
CA LEU A 163 -10.04 3.04 -22.18
C LEU A 163 -8.96 3.99 -22.68
#